data_04ab3c10ac67e050640e9c0a1f70adbd
#
_entry.id   04ab3c10ac67e050640e9c0a1f70adbd
#
_cell.length_a   1.000
_cell.length_b   1.000
_cell.length_c   1.000
_cell.angle_alpha   90.00
_cell.angle_beta   90.00
_cell.angle_gamma   90.00
#
_symmetry.space_group_name_H-M   'P 1'
#
loop_
_entity.id
_entity.type
_entity.pdbx_description
1 polymer ?
#
loop_
_entity_poly.entity_id
_entity_poly.type
_entity_poly.pdbx_seq_one_letter_code
_entity_poly.pdbx_strand_id
1 'polypeptide(L)'
;LYVSVHATPWEARKVLLNNPRVPNIVDQLTRLAEGGIQFHGQMVIVPGLNDGEVLEQSLADLWNLGDAVMSVALVPVGVTQFSHLYNGQSMDAVNARLLLDTVHRWAERGLAERGDRWVFGSDELYLLSDEPLPGMEHYGDFSQIENGVGAVTSLRSRVRDGLSQLPRLDGKKIGIVTGVSMTPLMPELLDLLRDATGAEFSLITMENSLFGPTTTTA
;
A
#
# COMPACT_ATOMS: atom_id res chain seq x y z
N LEU A 1 16.55 1.85 -3.95
CA LEU A 1 15.92 1.34 -5.18
C LEU A 1 14.59 0.68 -4.82
N TYR A 2 13.56 0.81 -5.68
CA TYR A 2 12.28 0.08 -5.54
C TYR A 2 12.17 -0.97 -6.63
N VAL A 3 11.73 -2.19 -6.28
CA VAL A 3 11.63 -3.32 -7.19
C VAL A 3 10.27 -3.99 -7.08
N SER A 4 9.54 -4.05 -8.20
CA SER A 4 8.29 -4.81 -8.29
C SER A 4 8.59 -6.30 -8.44
N VAL A 5 8.45 -7.04 -7.34
CA VAL A 5 8.77 -8.48 -7.27
C VAL A 5 7.57 -9.35 -7.68
N HIS A 6 6.42 -9.11 -7.09
CA HIS A 6 5.13 -9.79 -7.24
C HIS A 6 5.13 -11.27 -6.80
N ALA A 7 6.09 -12.08 -7.23
CA ALA A 7 6.32 -13.45 -6.78
C ALA A 7 7.76 -13.88 -7.08
N THR A 8 8.36 -14.72 -6.23
CA THR A 8 9.67 -15.38 -6.48
C THR A 8 9.50 -16.74 -7.14
N PRO A 9 8.49 -17.59 -6.81
CA PRO A 9 8.24 -18.81 -7.56
C PRO A 9 8.03 -18.49 -9.05
N TRP A 10 8.93 -19.04 -9.87
CA TRP A 10 9.04 -18.66 -11.29
C TRP A 10 7.76 -18.92 -12.08
N GLU A 11 7.08 -20.05 -11.83
CA GLU A 11 5.84 -20.39 -12.54
C GLU A 11 4.71 -19.39 -12.19
N ALA A 12 4.55 -19.05 -10.91
CA ALA A 12 3.59 -18.02 -10.49
C ALA A 12 3.89 -16.67 -11.15
N ARG A 13 5.18 -16.28 -11.20
CA ARG A 13 5.61 -15.04 -11.81
C ARG A 13 5.34 -14.97 -13.31
N LYS A 14 5.51 -16.07 -14.06
CA LYS A 14 5.16 -16.15 -15.48
C LYS A 14 3.68 -15.86 -15.72
N VAL A 15 2.83 -16.44 -14.89
CA VAL A 15 1.37 -16.23 -14.95
C VAL A 15 1.02 -14.78 -14.64
N LEU A 16 1.51 -14.24 -13.53
CA LEU A 16 1.24 -12.87 -13.09
C LEU A 16 1.65 -11.83 -14.12
N LEU A 17 2.81 -12.01 -14.75
CA LEU A 17 3.35 -11.06 -15.74
C LEU A 17 2.90 -11.39 -17.17
N ASN A 18 2.10 -12.44 -17.36
CA ASN A 18 1.71 -12.94 -18.67
C ASN A 18 2.90 -13.04 -19.64
N ASN A 19 4.04 -13.50 -19.12
CA ASN A 19 5.29 -13.59 -19.88
C ASN A 19 6.02 -14.91 -19.59
N PRO A 20 5.96 -15.89 -20.50
CA PRO A 20 6.64 -17.18 -20.32
C PRO A 20 8.17 -17.09 -20.32
N ARG A 21 8.73 -15.96 -20.74
CA ARG A 21 10.19 -15.74 -20.82
C ARG A 21 10.70 -14.79 -19.72
N VAL A 22 9.88 -14.49 -18.70
CA VAL A 22 10.32 -13.64 -17.60
C VAL A 22 11.54 -14.28 -16.92
N PRO A 23 12.62 -13.53 -16.65
CA PRO A 23 13.78 -14.07 -15.95
C PRO A 23 13.43 -14.43 -14.50
N ASN A 24 14.24 -15.31 -13.92
CA ASN A 24 14.17 -15.58 -12.48
C ASN A 24 14.51 -14.29 -11.71
N ILE A 25 13.57 -13.81 -10.90
CA ILE A 25 13.76 -12.56 -10.16
C ILE A 25 14.78 -12.74 -9.02
N VAL A 26 14.83 -13.92 -8.39
CA VAL A 26 15.75 -14.18 -7.28
C VAL A 26 17.20 -14.03 -7.74
N ASP A 27 17.55 -14.58 -8.91
CA ASP A 27 18.90 -14.43 -9.48
C ASP A 27 19.26 -12.96 -9.72
N GLN A 28 18.30 -12.16 -10.17
CA GLN A 28 18.50 -10.72 -10.40
C GLN A 28 18.70 -9.96 -9.08
N LEU A 29 17.86 -10.25 -8.05
CA LEU A 29 17.95 -9.64 -6.74
C LEU A 29 19.23 -10.05 -6.01
N THR A 30 19.65 -11.32 -6.12
CA THR A 30 20.91 -11.80 -5.57
C THR A 30 22.09 -11.01 -6.15
N ARG A 31 22.11 -10.77 -7.46
CA ARG A 31 23.16 -9.95 -8.08
C ARG A 31 23.16 -8.50 -7.59
N LEU A 32 21.98 -7.91 -7.31
CA LEU A 32 21.91 -6.59 -6.70
C LEU A 32 22.50 -6.61 -5.29
N ALA A 33 22.12 -7.59 -4.49
CA ALA A 33 22.62 -7.78 -3.13
C ALA A 33 24.15 -7.99 -3.09
N GLU A 34 24.69 -8.85 -3.94
CA GLU A 34 26.13 -9.07 -4.09
C GLU A 34 26.87 -7.81 -4.55
N GLY A 35 26.22 -6.97 -5.33
CA GLY A 35 26.72 -5.64 -5.73
C GLY A 35 26.60 -4.56 -4.65
N GLY A 36 26.12 -4.90 -3.43
CA GLY A 36 25.94 -3.95 -2.32
C GLY A 36 24.76 -3.00 -2.51
N ILE A 37 23.81 -3.32 -3.40
CA ILE A 37 22.65 -2.49 -3.67
C ILE A 37 21.50 -2.90 -2.75
N GLN A 38 21.03 -1.95 -1.94
CA GLN A 38 19.84 -2.12 -1.11
C GLN A 38 18.57 -1.68 -1.86
N PHE A 39 17.46 -2.38 -1.59
CA PHE A 39 16.19 -2.09 -2.25
C PHE A 39 14.98 -2.37 -1.36
N HIS A 40 13.88 -1.72 -1.72
CA HIS A 40 12.54 -1.99 -1.21
C HIS A 40 11.79 -2.84 -2.22
N GLY A 41 11.17 -3.92 -1.76
CA GLY A 41 10.33 -4.77 -2.58
C GLY A 41 8.88 -4.28 -2.59
N GLN A 42 8.21 -4.44 -3.73
CA GLN A 42 6.76 -4.28 -3.84
C GLN A 42 6.16 -5.55 -4.42
N MET A 43 5.08 -6.01 -3.85
CA MET A 43 4.31 -7.15 -4.32
C MET A 43 2.84 -6.75 -4.47
N VAL A 44 2.35 -6.74 -5.70
CA VAL A 44 0.92 -6.62 -5.98
C VAL A 44 0.30 -8.00 -5.82
N ILE A 45 -0.63 -8.12 -4.87
CA ILE A 45 -1.23 -9.41 -4.51
C ILE A 45 -2.54 -9.61 -5.25
N VAL A 46 -2.58 -10.73 -5.94
CA VAL A 46 -3.71 -11.21 -6.72
C VAL A 46 -4.26 -12.46 -6.03
N PRO A 47 -5.45 -12.41 -5.40
CA PRO A 47 -6.02 -13.55 -4.71
C PRO A 47 -6.07 -14.81 -5.60
N GLY A 48 -5.60 -15.93 -5.05
CA GLY A 48 -5.54 -17.24 -5.73
C GLY A 48 -4.36 -17.40 -6.72
N LEU A 49 -3.48 -16.39 -6.89
CA LEU A 49 -2.31 -16.51 -7.76
C LEU A 49 -0.98 -16.35 -7.02
N ASN A 50 -0.83 -15.33 -6.19
CA ASN A 50 0.42 -15.08 -5.47
C ASN A 50 0.22 -14.75 -3.97
N ASP A 51 -0.93 -15.13 -3.43
CA ASP A 51 -1.21 -15.19 -2.00
C ASP A 51 -0.80 -16.54 -1.40
N GLY A 52 -1.18 -16.79 -0.15
CA GLY A 52 -0.95 -18.08 0.54
C GLY A 52 0.50 -18.57 0.45
N GLU A 53 0.70 -19.81 0.02
CA GLU A 53 2.01 -20.46 -0.03
C GLU A 53 3.00 -19.74 -0.97
N VAL A 54 2.52 -19.18 -2.10
CA VAL A 54 3.36 -18.43 -3.04
C VAL A 54 3.90 -17.16 -2.40
N LEU A 55 3.05 -16.47 -1.61
CA LEU A 55 3.47 -15.27 -0.86
C LEU A 55 4.48 -15.63 0.23
N GLU A 56 4.20 -16.67 1.02
CA GLU A 56 5.11 -17.14 2.09
C GLU A 56 6.50 -17.50 1.55
N GLN A 57 6.53 -18.25 0.44
CA GLN A 57 7.78 -18.57 -0.24
C GLN A 57 8.51 -17.31 -0.72
N SER A 58 7.75 -16.36 -1.31
CA SER A 58 8.35 -15.13 -1.83
C SER A 58 8.93 -14.26 -0.72
N LEU A 59 8.24 -14.14 0.42
CA LEU A 59 8.74 -13.40 1.57
C LEU A 59 9.97 -14.11 2.19
N ALA A 60 9.98 -15.45 2.25
CA ALA A 60 11.13 -16.21 2.73
C ALA A 60 12.35 -16.04 1.82
N ASP A 61 12.16 -16.08 0.50
CA ASP A 61 13.25 -15.86 -0.47
C ASP A 61 13.86 -14.46 -0.33
N LEU A 62 12.99 -13.44 -0.21
CA LEU A 62 13.43 -12.05 0.01
C LEU A 62 14.11 -11.87 1.36
N TRP A 63 13.61 -12.52 2.42
CA TRP A 63 14.22 -12.50 3.74
C TRP A 63 15.65 -13.06 3.72
N ASN A 64 15.87 -14.12 2.96
CA ASN A 64 17.18 -14.78 2.82
C ASN A 64 18.22 -13.92 2.08
N LEU A 65 17.80 -12.86 1.37
CA LEU A 65 18.73 -11.89 0.79
C LEU A 65 19.30 -10.89 1.82
N GLY A 66 18.91 -11.04 3.09
CA GLY A 66 19.46 -10.27 4.21
C GLY A 66 19.17 -8.78 4.12
N ASP A 67 20.13 -7.96 4.51
CA ASP A 67 20.01 -6.51 4.62
C ASP A 67 19.92 -5.80 3.26
N ALA A 68 20.08 -6.51 2.15
CA ALA A 68 19.85 -5.96 0.84
C ALA A 68 18.36 -5.63 0.61
N VAL A 69 17.44 -6.37 1.26
CA VAL A 69 16.00 -6.08 1.21
C VAL A 69 15.62 -5.29 2.45
N MET A 70 15.50 -3.99 2.29
CA MET A 70 15.20 -3.04 3.37
C MET A 70 13.77 -3.20 3.90
N SER A 71 12.81 -3.36 3.01
CA SER A 71 11.40 -3.62 3.37
C SER A 71 10.62 -4.18 2.17
N VAL A 72 9.44 -4.73 2.45
CA VAL A 72 8.50 -5.22 1.43
C VAL A 72 7.12 -4.62 1.66
N ALA A 73 6.55 -4.00 0.62
CA ALA A 73 5.16 -3.55 0.61
C ALA A 73 4.27 -4.58 -0.07
N LEU A 74 3.17 -4.96 0.57
CA LEU A 74 2.10 -5.75 0.00
C LEU A 74 0.92 -4.84 -0.34
N VAL A 75 0.54 -4.81 -1.61
CA VAL A 75 -0.55 -3.96 -2.10
C VAL A 75 -1.60 -4.80 -2.83
N PRO A 76 -2.89 -4.49 -2.75
CA PRO A 76 -3.90 -5.23 -3.48
C PRO A 76 -3.81 -4.97 -4.97
N VAL A 77 -4.25 -5.94 -5.78
CA VAL A 77 -4.40 -5.74 -7.21
C VAL A 77 -5.50 -4.73 -7.51
N GLY A 78 -5.20 -3.73 -8.31
CA GLY A 78 -6.17 -2.81 -8.88
C GLY A 78 -6.72 -3.36 -10.20
N VAL A 79 -8.02 -3.66 -10.25
CA VAL A 79 -8.68 -4.11 -11.48
C VAL A 79 -9.33 -2.92 -12.18
N THR A 80 -8.97 -2.69 -13.43
CA THR A 80 -9.48 -1.59 -14.25
C THR A 80 -10.27 -2.12 -15.45
N GLN A 81 -11.05 -1.25 -16.10
CA GLN A 81 -11.73 -1.62 -17.35
C GLN A 81 -10.76 -2.04 -18.49
N PHE A 82 -9.47 -1.75 -18.35
CA PHE A 82 -8.44 -2.15 -19.32
C PHE A 82 -7.76 -3.48 -18.97
N SER A 83 -8.12 -4.10 -17.86
CA SER A 83 -7.53 -5.37 -17.40
C SER A 83 -8.12 -6.57 -18.17
N HIS A 84 -8.16 -6.50 -19.50
CA HIS A 84 -8.81 -7.50 -20.36
C HIS A 84 -8.18 -8.90 -20.29
N LEU A 85 -6.92 -8.98 -19.89
CA LEU A 85 -6.20 -10.26 -19.75
C LEU A 85 -6.19 -10.76 -18.30
N TYR A 86 -6.80 -10.01 -17.40
CA TYR A 86 -6.87 -10.35 -16.00
C TYR A 86 -8.09 -11.24 -15.73
N ASN A 87 -7.84 -12.51 -15.39
CA ASN A 87 -8.87 -13.48 -15.02
C ASN A 87 -8.87 -13.77 -13.51
N GLY A 88 -8.13 -13.01 -12.71
CA GLY A 88 -8.05 -13.18 -11.27
C GLY A 88 -9.22 -12.53 -10.52
N GLN A 89 -9.29 -12.83 -9.22
CA GLN A 89 -10.26 -12.20 -8.33
C GLN A 89 -9.75 -10.82 -7.88
N SER A 90 -10.68 -9.87 -7.71
CA SER A 90 -10.36 -8.62 -7.02
C SER A 90 -10.15 -8.90 -5.53
N MET A 91 -9.35 -8.04 -4.87
CA MET A 91 -9.19 -8.11 -3.42
C MET A 91 -10.51 -7.75 -2.74
N ASP A 92 -11.03 -8.64 -1.91
CA ASP A 92 -12.19 -8.39 -1.05
C ASP A 92 -11.78 -8.28 0.43
N ALA A 93 -12.74 -7.99 1.30
CA ALA A 93 -12.48 -7.82 2.73
C ALA A 93 -11.92 -9.08 3.40
N VAL A 94 -12.30 -10.28 2.94
CA VAL A 94 -11.83 -11.55 3.53
C VAL A 94 -10.37 -11.78 3.13
N ASN A 95 -10.06 -11.63 1.84
CA ASN A 95 -8.70 -11.79 1.33
C ASN A 95 -7.76 -10.69 1.89
N ALA A 96 -8.26 -9.46 2.08
CA ALA A 96 -7.49 -8.39 2.70
C ALA A 96 -7.11 -8.72 4.15
N ARG A 97 -8.02 -9.27 4.97
CA ARG A 97 -7.71 -9.72 6.34
C ARG A 97 -6.67 -10.83 6.36
N LEU A 98 -6.84 -11.87 5.53
CA LEU A 98 -5.87 -12.96 5.44
C LEU A 98 -4.47 -12.46 5.03
N LEU A 99 -4.44 -11.46 4.16
CA LEU A 99 -3.19 -10.83 3.76
C LEU A 99 -2.57 -10.02 4.90
N LEU A 100 -3.38 -9.26 5.66
CA LEU A 100 -2.91 -8.51 6.83
C LEU A 100 -2.41 -9.43 7.94
N ASP A 101 -3.01 -10.61 8.16
CA ASP A 101 -2.48 -11.61 9.08
C ASP A 101 -1.03 -12.03 8.69
N THR A 102 -0.77 -12.15 7.39
CA THR A 102 0.59 -12.43 6.89
C THR A 102 1.51 -11.22 7.09
N VAL A 103 1.05 -10.00 6.82
CA VAL A 103 1.79 -8.76 7.09
C VAL A 103 2.20 -8.70 8.57
N HIS A 104 1.25 -8.89 9.47
CA HIS A 104 1.49 -8.80 10.92
C HIS A 104 2.52 -9.83 11.39
N ARG A 105 2.40 -11.09 10.98
CA ARG A 105 3.37 -12.14 11.34
C ARG A 105 4.79 -11.81 10.87
N TRP A 106 4.95 -11.35 9.64
CA TRP A 106 6.25 -11.00 9.11
C TRP A 106 6.80 -9.69 9.68
N ALA A 107 5.94 -8.72 10.01
CA ALA A 107 6.32 -7.50 10.70
C ALA A 107 6.81 -7.77 12.14
N GLU A 108 6.13 -8.67 12.87
CA GLU A 108 6.57 -9.12 14.20
C GLU A 108 7.91 -9.85 14.12
N ARG A 109 8.08 -10.73 13.14
CA ARG A 109 9.36 -11.39 12.89
C ARG A 109 10.47 -10.38 12.59
N GLY A 110 10.19 -9.38 11.75
CA GLY A 110 11.14 -8.31 11.46
C GLY A 110 11.58 -7.57 12.71
N LEU A 111 10.62 -7.17 13.56
CA LEU A 111 10.94 -6.53 14.84
C LEU A 111 11.79 -7.41 15.75
N ALA A 112 11.48 -8.71 15.85
CA ALA A 112 12.19 -9.63 16.73
C ALA A 112 13.62 -9.94 16.25
N GLU A 113 13.82 -10.10 14.94
CA GLU A 113 15.08 -10.59 14.37
C GLU A 113 15.97 -9.48 13.78
N ARG A 114 15.37 -8.33 13.35
CA ARG A 114 16.08 -7.22 12.71
C ARG A 114 15.94 -5.88 13.43
N GLY A 115 15.05 -5.80 14.42
CA GLY A 115 14.77 -4.55 15.15
C GLY A 115 13.87 -3.56 14.40
N ASP A 116 13.36 -3.93 13.24
CA ASP A 116 12.46 -3.11 12.43
C ASP A 116 11.35 -3.96 11.79
N ARG A 117 10.20 -3.33 11.52
CA ARG A 117 9.15 -3.97 10.71
C ARG A 117 9.60 -4.04 9.27
N TRP A 118 9.59 -5.23 8.75
CA TRP A 118 10.14 -5.50 7.42
C TRP A 118 9.06 -5.64 6.34
N VAL A 119 7.87 -6.12 6.68
CA VAL A 119 6.72 -6.22 5.78
C VAL A 119 5.65 -5.22 6.19
N PHE A 120 5.09 -4.54 5.20
CA PHE A 120 4.03 -3.54 5.38
C PHE A 120 2.87 -3.83 4.43
N GLY A 121 1.64 -3.66 4.92
CA GLY A 121 0.44 -3.60 4.09
C GLY A 121 0.16 -2.17 3.65
N SER A 122 -0.34 -1.98 2.44
CA SER A 122 -0.85 -0.67 2.01
C SER A 122 -2.09 -0.27 2.78
N ASP A 123 -2.35 1.03 2.88
CA ASP A 123 -3.53 1.59 3.56
C ASP A 123 -4.84 1.00 3.00
N GLU A 124 -4.88 0.71 1.69
CA GLU A 124 -6.05 0.11 1.04
C GLU A 124 -6.42 -1.26 1.64
N LEU A 125 -5.45 -2.07 2.06
CA LEU A 125 -5.73 -3.36 2.72
C LEU A 125 -6.46 -3.16 4.05
N TYR A 126 -6.03 -2.19 4.86
CA TYR A 126 -6.69 -1.84 6.12
C TYR A 126 -8.11 -1.31 5.88
N LEU A 127 -8.28 -0.46 4.87
CA LEU A 127 -9.60 0.07 4.52
C LEU A 127 -10.56 -1.01 3.99
N LEU A 128 -10.06 -1.97 3.20
CA LEU A 128 -10.85 -3.09 2.69
C LEU A 128 -11.26 -4.07 3.80
N SER A 129 -10.38 -4.30 4.77
CA SER A 129 -10.62 -5.25 5.87
C SER A 129 -11.42 -4.66 7.03
N ASP A 130 -11.65 -3.34 7.03
CA ASP A 130 -12.21 -2.58 8.15
C ASP A 130 -11.32 -2.67 9.42
N GLU A 131 -10.01 -2.81 9.22
CA GLU A 131 -9.04 -2.75 10.30
C GLU A 131 -8.54 -1.32 10.50
N PRO A 132 -8.26 -0.93 11.76
CA PRO A 132 -7.73 0.41 12.02
C PRO A 132 -6.34 0.58 11.40
N LEU A 133 -6.14 1.73 10.74
CA LEU A 133 -4.82 2.10 10.22
C LEU A 133 -3.81 2.23 11.37
N PRO A 134 -2.60 1.67 11.23
CA PRO A 134 -1.54 1.80 12.23
C PRO A 134 -1.12 3.25 12.50
N GLY A 135 -0.56 3.50 13.69
CA GLY A 135 0.01 4.80 14.06
C GLY A 135 1.34 5.10 13.38
N MET A 136 1.84 6.33 13.58
CA MET A 136 3.08 6.83 12.96
C MET A 136 4.30 5.91 13.24
N GLU A 137 4.40 5.39 14.46
CA GLU A 137 5.50 4.52 14.90
C GLU A 137 5.57 3.19 14.15
N HIS A 138 4.48 2.78 13.51
CA HIS A 138 4.45 1.55 12.71
C HIS A 138 5.28 1.67 11.43
N TYR A 139 5.33 2.86 10.85
CA TYR A 139 5.87 3.07 9.50
C TYR A 139 7.33 3.56 9.46
N GLY A 140 7.92 3.85 10.62
CA GLY A 140 9.30 4.32 10.70
C GLY A 140 9.53 5.59 9.89
N ASP A 141 10.37 5.50 8.88
CA ASP A 141 10.72 6.60 7.97
C ASP A 141 9.74 6.79 6.78
N PHE A 142 8.66 6.01 6.74
CA PHE A 142 7.69 6.02 5.62
C PHE A 142 8.30 5.69 4.26
N SER A 143 9.34 4.87 4.22
CA SER A 143 10.04 4.51 2.99
C SER A 143 9.16 3.89 1.91
N GLN A 144 8.00 3.35 2.26
CA GLN A 144 7.05 2.73 1.32
C GLN A 144 5.81 3.61 1.02
N ILE A 145 5.85 4.91 1.34
CA ILE A 145 4.69 5.81 1.19
C ILE A 145 4.18 5.91 -0.25
N GLU A 146 5.07 5.85 -1.23
CA GLU A 146 4.70 5.87 -2.67
C GLU A 146 3.96 4.59 -3.10
N ASN A 147 4.05 3.52 -2.32
CA ASN A 147 3.28 2.30 -2.48
C ASN A 147 1.96 2.31 -1.69
N GLY A 148 1.54 3.47 -1.18
CA GLY A 148 0.32 3.62 -0.39
C GLY A 148 0.43 3.06 1.03
N VAL A 149 1.64 2.93 1.58
CA VAL A 149 1.90 2.45 2.94
C VAL A 149 2.03 3.64 3.88
N GLY A 150 1.07 3.80 4.79
CA GLY A 150 1.07 4.87 5.79
C GLY A 150 0.73 6.26 5.25
N ALA A 151 0.27 6.38 4.01
CA ALA A 151 -0.05 7.66 3.38
C ALA A 151 -1.16 8.40 4.12
N VAL A 152 -2.21 7.69 4.54
CA VAL A 152 -3.34 8.27 5.31
C VAL A 152 -2.87 8.73 6.69
N THR A 153 -2.08 7.91 7.39
CA THR A 153 -1.54 8.26 8.71
C THR A 153 -0.62 9.48 8.62
N SER A 154 0.24 9.55 7.60
CA SER A 154 1.08 10.71 7.32
C SER A 154 0.23 11.96 7.01
N LEU A 155 -0.80 11.84 6.18
CA LEU A 155 -1.73 12.94 5.88
C LEU A 155 -2.39 13.47 7.15
N ARG A 156 -2.94 12.59 7.99
CA ARG A 156 -3.56 12.97 9.26
C ARG A 156 -2.60 13.74 10.19
N SER A 157 -1.37 13.27 10.32
CA SER A 157 -0.34 13.95 11.11
C SER A 157 -0.04 15.33 10.53
N ARG A 158 0.27 15.41 9.25
CA ARG A 158 0.60 16.68 8.59
C ARG A 158 -0.52 17.71 8.66
N VAL A 159 -1.78 17.28 8.55
CA VAL A 159 -2.92 18.19 8.73
C VAL A 159 -2.93 18.73 10.15
N ARG A 160 -2.86 17.85 11.17
CA ARG A 160 -2.87 18.27 12.58
C ARG A 160 -1.72 19.23 12.92
N ASP A 161 -0.52 18.93 12.46
CA ASP A 161 0.67 19.75 12.70
C ASP A 161 0.56 21.13 12.02
N GLY A 162 -0.11 21.20 10.87
CA GLY A 162 -0.30 22.43 10.11
C GLY A 162 -1.44 23.34 10.60
N LEU A 163 -2.37 22.84 11.41
CA LEU A 163 -3.60 23.61 11.79
C LEU A 163 -3.31 24.97 12.39
N SER A 164 -2.29 25.06 13.25
CA SER A 164 -1.91 26.32 13.93
C SER A 164 -1.34 27.39 13.01
N GLN A 165 -0.94 27.01 11.79
CA GLN A 165 -0.35 27.92 10.80
C GLN A 165 -1.40 28.41 9.78
N LEU A 166 -2.62 27.88 9.84
CA LEU A 166 -3.68 28.25 8.90
C LEU A 166 -4.27 29.61 9.26
N PRO A 167 -4.50 30.48 8.27
CA PRO A 167 -5.20 31.74 8.50
C PRO A 167 -6.69 31.51 8.77
N ARG A 168 -7.32 32.47 9.43
CA ARG A 168 -8.78 32.51 9.52
C ARG A 168 -9.37 32.83 8.13
N LEU A 169 -10.40 32.07 7.76
CA LEU A 169 -11.06 32.15 6.46
C LEU A 169 -12.59 32.22 6.64
N ASP A 170 -13.02 32.95 7.67
CA ASP A 170 -14.44 33.06 8.04
C ASP A 170 -15.29 33.51 6.83
N GLY A 171 -16.40 32.82 6.61
CA GLY A 171 -17.31 33.08 5.49
C GLY A 171 -16.83 32.60 4.11
N LYS A 172 -15.66 31.98 4.02
CA LYS A 172 -15.22 31.34 2.78
C LYS A 172 -15.87 29.96 2.62
N LYS A 173 -16.16 29.60 1.36
CA LYS A 173 -16.64 28.26 0.98
C LYS A 173 -15.55 27.57 0.17
N ILE A 174 -15.14 26.40 0.62
CA ILE A 174 -14.01 25.63 0.05
C ILE A 174 -14.53 24.24 -0.32
N GLY A 175 -14.43 23.88 -1.61
CA GLY A 175 -14.68 22.53 -2.08
C GLY A 175 -13.39 21.69 -2.06
N ILE A 176 -13.42 20.54 -1.40
CA ILE A 176 -12.33 19.55 -1.48
C ILE A 176 -12.77 18.43 -2.42
N VAL A 177 -12.00 18.23 -3.48
CA VAL A 177 -12.23 17.15 -4.45
C VAL A 177 -11.37 15.96 -4.06
N THR A 178 -11.95 14.76 -4.02
CA THR A 178 -11.24 13.52 -3.70
C THR A 178 -11.82 12.32 -4.43
N GLY A 179 -11.06 11.24 -4.50
CA GLY A 179 -11.55 9.94 -5.00
C GLY A 179 -12.43 9.21 -3.99
N VAL A 180 -13.10 8.16 -4.47
CA VAL A 180 -14.06 7.37 -3.67
C VAL A 180 -13.40 6.76 -2.43
N SER A 181 -12.19 6.23 -2.55
CA SER A 181 -11.46 5.55 -1.45
C SER A 181 -11.17 6.47 -0.27
N MET A 182 -10.91 7.76 -0.53
CA MET A 182 -10.62 8.74 0.51
C MET A 182 -11.86 9.32 1.17
N THR A 183 -13.03 9.19 0.53
CA THR A 183 -14.28 9.80 1.01
C THR A 183 -14.60 9.46 2.49
N PRO A 184 -14.48 8.21 2.96
CA PRO A 184 -14.76 7.88 4.37
C PRO A 184 -13.79 8.51 5.37
N LEU A 185 -12.59 8.89 4.94
CA LEU A 185 -11.53 9.44 5.79
C LEU A 185 -11.60 10.97 5.90
N MET A 186 -12.30 11.62 4.97
CA MET A 186 -12.31 13.08 4.86
C MET A 186 -13.11 13.80 5.96
N PRO A 187 -14.24 13.29 6.51
CA PRO A 187 -15.00 14.02 7.51
C PRO A 187 -14.18 14.50 8.70
N GLU A 188 -13.35 13.61 9.28
CA GLU A 188 -12.45 13.96 10.39
C GLU A 188 -11.52 15.13 10.03
N LEU A 189 -10.90 15.07 8.85
CA LEU A 189 -9.97 16.11 8.39
C LEU A 189 -10.66 17.45 8.12
N LEU A 190 -11.87 17.38 7.54
CA LEU A 190 -12.66 18.59 7.25
C LEU A 190 -13.15 19.28 8.53
N ASP A 191 -13.49 18.53 9.56
CA ASP A 191 -13.89 19.08 10.85
C ASP A 191 -12.72 19.83 11.50
N LEU A 192 -11.52 19.24 11.51
CA LEU A 192 -10.30 19.91 11.98
C LEU A 192 -10.02 21.23 11.23
N LEU A 193 -10.18 21.20 9.91
CA LEU A 193 -9.97 22.38 9.07
C LEU A 193 -11.02 23.45 9.30
N ARG A 194 -12.30 23.07 9.49
CA ARG A 194 -13.40 24.02 9.83
C ARG A 194 -13.10 24.72 11.15
N ASP A 195 -12.74 23.96 12.18
CA ASP A 195 -12.45 24.51 13.50
C ASP A 195 -11.27 25.48 13.47
N ALA A 196 -10.20 25.12 12.75
CA ALA A 196 -9.02 25.95 12.65
C ALA A 196 -9.23 27.24 11.85
N THR A 197 -9.98 27.17 10.75
CA THR A 197 -10.08 28.28 9.78
C THR A 197 -11.37 29.09 9.86
N GLY A 198 -12.46 28.51 10.36
CA GLY A 198 -13.81 29.10 10.29
C GLY A 198 -14.45 29.08 8.90
N ALA A 199 -13.85 28.42 7.92
CA ALA A 199 -14.41 28.25 6.59
C ALA A 199 -15.46 27.12 6.54
N GLU A 200 -16.37 27.21 5.57
CA GLU A 200 -17.29 26.13 5.21
C GLU A 200 -16.59 25.19 4.22
N PHE A 201 -16.43 23.91 4.58
CA PHE A 201 -15.88 22.90 3.68
C PHE A 201 -16.98 21.99 3.14
N SER A 202 -16.95 21.74 1.84
CA SER A 202 -17.77 20.73 1.17
C SER A 202 -16.89 19.65 0.52
N LEU A 203 -17.28 18.39 0.66
CA LEU A 203 -16.61 17.27 0.02
C LEU A 203 -17.25 17.01 -1.35
N ILE A 204 -16.42 16.85 -2.36
CA ILE A 204 -16.82 16.53 -3.72
C ILE A 204 -16.13 15.22 -4.10
N THR A 205 -16.88 14.12 -4.05
CA THR A 205 -16.36 12.80 -4.42
C THR A 205 -16.41 12.62 -5.94
N MET A 206 -15.29 12.22 -6.52
CA MET A 206 -15.16 11.93 -7.94
C MET A 206 -14.95 10.44 -8.18
N GLU A 207 -15.81 9.86 -9.02
CA GLU A 207 -15.60 8.49 -9.52
C GLU A 207 -14.55 8.48 -10.63
N ASN A 208 -13.80 7.39 -10.70
CA ASN A 208 -12.80 7.22 -11.75
C ASN A 208 -13.45 6.77 -13.06
N SER A 209 -13.76 7.73 -13.95
CA SER A 209 -14.32 7.42 -15.27
C SER A 209 -13.28 6.88 -16.27
N LEU A 210 -11.99 7.11 -16.02
CA LEU A 210 -10.91 6.69 -16.91
C LEU A 210 -10.58 5.20 -16.76
N PHE A 211 -10.50 4.72 -15.52
CA PHE A 211 -10.14 3.32 -15.25
C PHE A 211 -11.34 2.42 -14.98
N GLY A 212 -12.53 2.97 -14.89
CA GLY A 212 -13.79 2.26 -14.69
C GLY A 212 -14.33 2.35 -13.27
N PRO A 213 -15.64 2.06 -13.08
CA PRO A 213 -16.34 2.26 -11.81
C PRO A 213 -15.89 1.31 -10.70
N THR A 214 -15.20 0.22 -11.05
CA THR A 214 -14.66 -0.75 -10.08
C THR A 214 -13.29 -0.36 -9.54
N THR A 215 -12.67 0.68 -10.11
CA THR A 215 -11.36 1.15 -9.66
C THR A 215 -11.57 2.19 -8.56
N THR A 216 -11.36 1.78 -7.34
CA THR A 216 -11.26 2.71 -6.21
C THR A 216 -9.90 3.39 -6.32
N THR A 217 -9.89 4.65 -6.71
CA THR A 217 -8.67 5.48 -6.68
C THR A 217 -8.75 6.47 -5.54
N ALA A 218 -7.63 6.63 -4.89
CA ALA A 218 -7.43 7.71 -3.95
C ALA A 218 -7.25 9.04 -4.70
#